data_07b02a59e2b45569707930c9675f5ba1
#
_entry.id   07b02a59e2b45569707930c9675f5ba1
#
_cell.length_a   1.000
_cell.length_b   1.000
_cell.length_c   1.000
_cell.angle_alpha   90.00
_cell.angle_beta   90.00
_cell.angle_gamma   90.00
#
_symmetry.space_group_name_H-M   'P 1'
#
loop_
_entity.id
_entity.type
_entity.pdbx_description
1 polymer ?
#
loop_
_entity_poly.entity_id
_entity_poly.type
_entity_poly.pdbx_seq_one_letter_code
_entity_poly.pdbx_strand_id
1 'polypeptide(L)'
;LFRNVFQSLQFKYSKLSISFSLILLTILISLFAFRSSIPYYSLIYFASFFVCLAVFFYVSRFIILLLRNNLPNLGISSKIAIKNITQSKSITPITVMSLGLGMTLLLTLAFVGSNFKREIAKSIPEIAPDYFFLGIQNNQKNLFKKIIIDSDKEAVMEIVPMVSAGLVKINGIDPNTYISNSNDSYWVIMNDRRVSWVNTIPKDNPILEGSWWDTSKPNKLQISLDSKVAKDFGVSIGDKFTLRIYGREIEGEVVNFRLVNYQDLSINFAMLLNCLLYTSDAADE
;
A
#
# COMPACT_ATOMS: atom_id res chain seq x y z
N LEU A 1 53.75 -28.59 20.06
CA LEU A 1 52.47 -29.35 20.23
C LEU A 1 51.22 -28.61 19.75
N PHE A 2 51.26 -27.26 19.58
CA PHE A 2 50.09 -26.45 19.16
C PHE A 2 49.93 -26.29 17.63
N ARG A 3 50.82 -26.85 16.79
CA ARG A 3 50.81 -26.65 15.33
C ARG A 3 49.76 -27.48 14.59
N ASN A 4 49.16 -28.51 15.20
CA ASN A 4 48.21 -29.42 14.54
C ASN A 4 46.74 -29.22 14.89
N VAL A 5 46.38 -28.25 15.76
CA VAL A 5 44.98 -28.03 16.15
C VAL A 5 44.21 -27.20 15.13
N PHE A 6 44.91 -26.48 14.25
CA PHE A 6 44.30 -25.72 13.14
C PHE A 6 44.54 -26.39 11.78
N GLN A 7 44.52 -27.73 11.69
CA GLN A 7 44.26 -28.34 10.41
C GLN A 7 42.91 -27.91 9.94
N SER A 8 42.87 -26.97 8.98
CA SER A 8 41.69 -26.53 8.29
C SER A 8 40.79 -27.74 8.00
N LEU A 9 39.62 -27.76 8.57
CA LEU A 9 38.51 -28.63 8.13
C LEU A 9 38.32 -28.35 6.63
N GLN A 10 39.04 -29.06 5.78
CA GLN A 10 38.80 -29.07 4.35
C GLN A 10 37.48 -29.83 4.15
N PHE A 11 36.36 -29.11 4.21
CA PHE A 11 35.11 -29.65 3.72
C PHE A 11 35.27 -29.88 2.21
N LYS A 12 35.67 -31.10 1.86
CA LYS A 12 35.70 -31.56 0.49
C LYS A 12 34.26 -31.81 0.07
N TYR A 13 33.56 -30.73 -0.38
CA TYR A 13 32.20 -30.85 -0.90
C TYR A 13 32.22 -31.86 -2.05
N SER A 14 31.46 -32.94 -1.91
CA SER A 14 31.30 -33.89 -3.01
C SER A 14 30.48 -33.17 -4.11
N LYS A 15 30.76 -33.48 -5.37
CA LYS A 15 29.99 -32.94 -6.50
C LYS A 15 28.48 -33.20 -6.33
N LEU A 16 28.15 -34.33 -5.71
CA LEU A 16 26.77 -34.75 -5.40
C LEU A 16 26.10 -33.81 -4.38
N SER A 17 26.80 -33.37 -3.33
CA SER A 17 26.30 -32.44 -2.33
C SER A 17 26.01 -31.05 -2.95
N ILE A 18 26.90 -30.57 -3.83
CA ILE A 18 26.68 -29.29 -4.53
C ILE A 18 25.50 -29.39 -5.48
N SER A 19 25.36 -30.48 -6.25
CA SER A 19 24.23 -30.71 -7.15
C SER A 19 22.90 -30.77 -6.40
N PHE A 20 22.87 -31.49 -5.27
CA PHE A 20 21.70 -31.57 -4.43
C PHE A 20 21.28 -30.19 -3.87
N SER A 21 22.21 -29.38 -3.40
CA SER A 21 21.96 -28.01 -2.91
C SER A 21 21.44 -27.11 -4.03
N LEU A 22 21.95 -27.22 -5.24
CA LEU A 22 21.46 -26.44 -6.39
C LEU A 22 20.03 -26.84 -6.78
N ILE A 23 19.72 -28.13 -6.79
CA ILE A 23 18.38 -28.65 -7.07
C ILE A 23 17.38 -28.14 -6.01
N LEU A 24 17.75 -28.23 -4.72
CA LEU A 24 16.90 -27.73 -3.63
C LEU A 24 16.64 -26.22 -3.77
N LEU A 25 17.68 -25.46 -4.10
CA LEU A 25 17.57 -24.01 -4.31
C LEU A 25 16.65 -23.67 -5.48
N THR A 26 16.79 -24.37 -6.62
CA THR A 26 15.91 -24.15 -7.79
C THR A 26 14.45 -24.50 -7.50
N ILE A 27 14.19 -25.58 -6.76
CA ILE A 27 12.85 -25.95 -6.31
C ILE A 27 12.26 -24.85 -5.42
N LEU A 28 13.04 -24.33 -4.47
CA LEU A 28 12.60 -23.30 -3.54
C LEU A 28 12.27 -21.98 -4.26
N ILE A 29 13.10 -21.55 -5.21
CA ILE A 29 12.84 -20.38 -6.06
C ILE A 29 11.57 -20.58 -6.89
N SER A 30 11.39 -21.76 -7.49
CA SER A 30 10.23 -22.10 -8.30
C SER A 30 8.93 -22.09 -7.49
N LEU A 31 8.93 -22.69 -6.29
CA LEU A 31 7.77 -22.69 -5.38
C LEU A 31 7.40 -21.26 -4.98
N PHE A 32 8.40 -20.43 -4.68
CA PHE A 32 8.14 -19.05 -4.29
C PHE A 32 7.60 -18.22 -5.45
N ALA A 33 8.13 -18.40 -6.66
CA ALA A 33 7.65 -17.73 -7.86
C ALA A 33 6.21 -18.15 -8.22
N PHE A 34 5.88 -19.45 -8.07
CA PHE A 34 4.55 -19.97 -8.32
C PHE A 34 3.50 -19.45 -7.34
N ARG A 35 3.88 -19.25 -6.07
CA ARG A 35 3.00 -18.74 -5.01
C ARG A 35 2.78 -17.23 -5.09
N SER A 36 3.68 -16.50 -5.73
CA SER A 36 3.61 -15.03 -5.86
C SER A 36 2.57 -14.61 -6.89
N SER A 37 1.74 -13.63 -6.56
CA SER A 37 0.79 -13.02 -7.50
C SER A 37 1.49 -12.37 -8.70
N ILE A 38 2.78 -11.98 -8.56
CA ILE A 38 3.58 -11.37 -9.63
C ILE A 38 4.96 -12.04 -9.61
N PRO A 39 5.19 -13.11 -10.43
CA PRO A 39 6.40 -13.91 -10.42
C PRO A 39 7.68 -13.11 -10.76
N TYR A 40 7.56 -12.02 -11.50
CA TYR A 40 8.67 -11.14 -11.85
C TYR A 40 9.36 -10.53 -10.61
N TYR A 41 8.60 -10.08 -9.60
CA TYR A 41 9.19 -9.54 -8.37
C TYR A 41 9.94 -10.60 -7.56
N SER A 42 9.49 -11.84 -7.59
CA SER A 42 10.20 -12.96 -6.93
C SER A 42 11.57 -13.18 -7.54
N LEU A 43 11.69 -13.15 -8.88
CA LEU A 43 12.97 -13.29 -9.58
C LEU A 43 13.92 -12.14 -9.26
N ILE A 44 13.43 -10.89 -9.23
CA ILE A 44 14.23 -9.71 -8.85
C ILE A 44 14.74 -9.87 -7.42
N TYR A 45 13.90 -10.32 -6.49
CA TYR A 45 14.29 -10.54 -5.09
C TYR A 45 15.45 -11.53 -4.98
N PHE A 46 15.35 -12.72 -5.62
CA PHE A 46 16.42 -13.70 -5.60
C PHE A 46 17.67 -13.20 -6.32
N ALA A 47 17.53 -12.50 -7.44
CA ALA A 47 18.66 -11.91 -8.14
C ALA A 47 19.39 -10.89 -7.26
N SER A 48 18.66 -9.99 -6.59
CA SER A 48 19.24 -9.00 -5.68
C SER A 48 19.95 -9.65 -4.49
N PHE A 49 19.41 -10.75 -3.95
CA PHE A 49 20.05 -11.52 -2.90
C PHE A 49 21.40 -12.09 -3.34
N PHE A 50 21.47 -12.69 -4.53
CA PHE A 50 22.75 -13.22 -5.06
C PHE A 50 23.76 -12.11 -5.38
N VAL A 51 23.29 -10.97 -5.88
CA VAL A 51 24.13 -9.78 -6.09
C VAL A 51 24.70 -9.30 -4.76
N CYS A 52 23.91 -9.24 -3.71
CA CYS A 52 24.35 -8.85 -2.37
C CYS A 52 25.43 -9.80 -1.85
N LEU A 53 25.26 -11.12 -1.99
CA LEU A 53 26.28 -12.11 -1.64
C LEU A 53 27.58 -11.90 -2.42
N ALA A 54 27.48 -11.67 -3.72
CA ALA A 54 28.65 -11.41 -4.57
C ALA A 54 29.39 -10.14 -4.13
N VAL A 55 28.66 -9.06 -3.81
CA VAL A 55 29.23 -7.80 -3.30
C VAL A 55 30.03 -8.06 -2.02
N PHE A 56 29.44 -8.75 -1.01
CA PHE A 56 30.15 -9.07 0.22
C PHE A 56 31.40 -9.94 -0.03
N PHE A 57 31.29 -10.88 -0.94
CA PHE A 57 32.46 -11.72 -1.31
C PHE A 57 33.58 -10.88 -1.92
N TYR A 58 33.28 -10.02 -2.89
CA TYR A 58 34.29 -9.17 -3.53
C TYR A 58 34.84 -8.11 -2.58
N VAL A 59 34.01 -7.50 -1.74
CA VAL A 59 34.45 -6.55 -0.70
C VAL A 59 35.43 -7.25 0.27
N SER A 60 35.09 -8.47 0.73
CA SER A 60 35.97 -9.24 1.59
C SER A 60 37.33 -9.51 0.93
N ARG A 61 37.34 -9.91 -0.35
CA ARG A 61 38.58 -10.13 -1.13
C ARG A 61 39.36 -8.84 -1.29
N PHE A 62 38.70 -7.73 -1.55
CA PHE A 62 39.33 -6.41 -1.69
C PHE A 62 39.99 -5.96 -0.38
N ILE A 63 39.34 -6.12 0.76
CA ILE A 63 39.88 -5.80 2.09
C ILE A 63 41.13 -6.67 2.36
N ILE A 64 41.06 -7.97 2.08
CA ILE A 64 42.19 -8.87 2.25
C ILE A 64 43.39 -8.43 1.39
N LEU A 65 43.14 -8.02 0.16
CA LEU A 65 44.17 -7.54 -0.77
C LEU A 65 44.81 -6.23 -0.27
N LEU A 66 44.00 -5.27 0.20
CA LEU A 66 44.48 -4.02 0.78
C LEU A 66 45.36 -4.27 2.02
N LEU A 67 44.89 -5.12 2.92
CA LEU A 67 45.65 -5.47 4.15
C LEU A 67 46.95 -6.15 3.83
N ARG A 68 46.98 -6.97 2.78
CA ARG A 68 48.21 -7.67 2.33
C ARG A 68 49.25 -6.72 1.75
N ASN A 69 48.81 -5.68 1.04
CA ASN A 69 49.72 -4.74 0.36
C ASN A 69 50.23 -3.63 1.28
N ASN A 70 49.54 -3.32 2.39
CA ASN A 70 49.84 -2.16 3.26
C ASN A 70 50.39 -2.57 4.64
N LEU A 71 51.25 -3.58 4.71
CA LEU A 71 51.82 -4.14 5.94
C LEU A 71 53.09 -3.50 6.55
N PRO A 72 53.58 -2.30 6.18
CA PRO A 72 54.97 -1.99 6.51
C PRO A 72 55.25 -1.61 7.99
N ASN A 73 54.31 -1.03 8.76
CA ASN A 73 54.69 -0.41 10.06
C ASN A 73 53.91 -0.85 11.31
N LEU A 74 53.40 -2.06 11.32
CA LEU A 74 52.61 -2.59 12.43
C LEU A 74 53.47 -3.42 13.39
N GLY A 75 53.14 -3.41 14.68
CA GLY A 75 53.75 -4.26 15.69
C GLY A 75 53.62 -5.76 15.37
N ILE A 76 54.50 -6.57 15.97
CA ILE A 76 54.60 -8.01 15.68
C ILE A 76 53.27 -8.74 15.84
N SER A 77 52.50 -8.42 16.89
CA SER A 77 51.18 -9.03 17.15
C SER A 77 50.19 -8.74 16.04
N SER A 78 50.14 -7.49 15.54
CA SER A 78 49.24 -7.06 14.46
C SER A 78 49.63 -7.71 13.13
N LYS A 79 50.95 -7.88 12.85
CA LYS A 79 51.42 -8.60 11.68
C LYS A 79 50.99 -10.06 11.67
N ILE A 80 51.06 -10.74 12.82
CA ILE A 80 50.62 -12.13 12.96
C ILE A 80 49.09 -12.23 12.75
N ALA A 81 48.31 -11.33 13.34
CA ALA A 81 46.86 -11.31 13.18
C ALA A 81 46.44 -11.09 11.71
N ILE A 82 47.01 -10.10 11.04
CA ILE A 82 46.75 -9.82 9.62
C ILE A 82 47.17 -10.99 8.74
N LYS A 83 48.36 -11.60 9.00
CA LYS A 83 48.81 -12.75 8.25
C LYS A 83 47.83 -13.93 8.37
N ASN A 84 47.22 -14.15 9.54
CA ASN A 84 46.25 -15.21 9.71
C ASN A 84 44.91 -14.89 8.96
N ILE A 85 44.48 -13.64 8.93
CA ILE A 85 43.30 -13.21 8.20
C ILE A 85 43.51 -13.28 6.68
N THR A 86 44.71 -12.94 6.21
CA THR A 86 45.04 -12.85 4.78
C THR A 86 45.55 -14.15 4.17
N GLN A 87 45.65 -15.23 4.95
CA GLN A 87 46.13 -16.52 4.50
C GLN A 87 45.24 -17.08 3.38
N SER A 88 45.86 -17.73 2.37
CA SER A 88 45.18 -18.19 1.14
C SER A 88 43.99 -19.15 1.37
N LYS A 89 43.93 -19.81 2.54
CA LYS A 89 42.84 -20.72 2.95
C LYS A 89 42.05 -20.18 4.15
N SER A 90 42.05 -18.87 4.33
CA SER A 90 41.33 -18.23 5.46
C SER A 90 39.81 -18.39 5.33
N ILE A 91 39.18 -18.65 6.44
CA ILE A 91 37.69 -18.68 6.60
C ILE A 91 37.11 -17.25 6.55
N THR A 92 37.96 -16.22 6.58
CA THR A 92 37.58 -14.79 6.64
C THR A 92 36.51 -14.37 5.62
N PRO A 93 36.56 -14.75 4.30
CA PRO A 93 35.51 -14.36 3.37
C PRO A 93 34.12 -14.88 3.76
N ILE A 94 34.07 -16.12 4.24
CA ILE A 94 32.81 -16.75 4.67
C ILE A 94 32.27 -16.07 5.93
N THR A 95 33.15 -15.76 6.88
CA THR A 95 32.78 -15.04 8.11
C THR A 95 32.27 -13.64 7.80
N VAL A 96 32.91 -12.88 6.90
CA VAL A 96 32.48 -11.54 6.47
C VAL A 96 31.14 -11.61 5.76
N MET A 97 30.93 -12.62 4.89
CA MET A 97 29.64 -12.81 4.23
C MET A 97 28.51 -13.11 5.24
N SER A 98 28.76 -14.00 6.20
CA SER A 98 27.78 -14.38 7.21
C SER A 98 27.43 -13.19 8.12
N LEU A 99 28.44 -12.46 8.60
CA LEU A 99 28.24 -11.27 9.45
C LEU A 99 27.56 -10.15 8.66
N GLY A 100 27.98 -9.94 7.41
CA GLY A 100 27.40 -8.94 6.51
C GLY A 100 25.92 -9.21 6.23
N LEU A 101 25.56 -10.46 5.95
CA LEU A 101 24.15 -10.85 5.77
C LEU A 101 23.32 -10.63 7.03
N GLY A 102 23.82 -11.03 8.19
CA GLY A 102 23.13 -10.83 9.46
C GLY A 102 22.89 -9.34 9.74
N MET A 103 23.91 -8.50 9.54
CA MET A 103 23.81 -7.06 9.72
C MET A 103 22.86 -6.42 8.70
N THR A 104 22.90 -6.85 7.46
CA THR A 104 21.98 -6.37 6.41
C THR A 104 20.53 -6.70 6.76
N LEU A 105 20.26 -7.91 7.24
CA LEU A 105 18.93 -8.31 7.68
C LEU A 105 18.42 -7.42 8.82
N LEU A 106 19.25 -7.19 9.84
CA LEU A 106 18.88 -6.33 10.97
C LEU A 106 18.59 -4.89 10.53
N LEU A 107 19.45 -4.33 9.67
CA LEU A 107 19.25 -3.00 9.12
C LEU A 107 17.98 -2.92 8.27
N THR A 108 17.74 -3.91 7.43
CA THR A 108 16.51 -3.96 6.61
C THR A 108 15.26 -3.99 7.48
N LEU A 109 15.23 -4.82 8.53
CA LEU A 109 14.12 -4.86 9.48
C LEU A 109 13.92 -3.53 10.19
N ALA A 110 15.01 -2.87 10.61
CA ALA A 110 14.93 -1.56 11.25
C ALA A 110 14.39 -0.48 10.29
N PHE A 111 14.86 -0.47 9.02
CA PHE A 111 14.36 0.46 8.00
C PHE A 111 12.89 0.21 7.66
N VAL A 112 12.51 -1.05 7.43
CA VAL A 112 11.11 -1.41 7.13
C VAL A 112 10.21 -1.02 8.30
N GLY A 113 10.59 -1.36 9.54
CA GLY A 113 9.83 -1.00 10.73
C GLY A 113 9.69 0.51 10.92
N SER A 114 10.78 1.27 10.70
CA SER A 114 10.75 2.73 10.78
C SER A 114 9.87 3.37 9.71
N ASN A 115 9.98 2.91 8.46
CA ASN A 115 9.15 3.41 7.37
C ASN A 115 7.67 3.04 7.57
N PHE A 116 7.37 1.83 8.02
CA PHE A 116 6.02 1.38 8.32
C PHE A 116 5.38 2.22 9.43
N LYS A 117 6.12 2.47 10.53
CA LYS A 117 5.67 3.36 11.60
C LYS A 117 5.38 4.77 11.09
N ARG A 118 6.25 5.31 10.21
CA ARG A 118 6.06 6.64 9.63
C ARG A 118 4.87 6.70 8.69
N GLU A 119 4.64 5.65 7.90
CA GLU A 119 3.51 5.57 6.97
C GLU A 119 2.19 5.49 7.73
N ILE A 120 2.10 4.64 8.77
CA ILE A 120 0.93 4.59 9.65
C ILE A 120 0.68 5.96 10.29
N ALA A 121 1.73 6.60 10.83
CA ALA A 121 1.58 7.91 11.46
C ALA A 121 1.10 9.01 10.50
N LYS A 122 1.41 8.92 9.20
CA LYS A 122 0.89 9.83 8.18
C LYS A 122 -0.55 9.50 7.76
N SER A 123 -0.92 8.22 7.80
CA SER A 123 -2.26 7.76 7.41
C SER A 123 -3.30 7.98 8.50
N ILE A 124 -2.87 8.21 9.74
CA ILE A 124 -3.78 8.57 10.84
C ILE A 124 -3.97 10.09 10.79
N PRO A 125 -5.19 10.60 10.54
CA PRO A 125 -5.47 12.03 10.63
C PRO A 125 -5.12 12.57 12.01
N GLU A 126 -4.77 13.84 12.12
CA GLU A 126 -4.42 14.49 13.40
C GLU A 126 -5.52 14.30 14.45
N ILE A 127 -6.76 14.18 13.99
CA ILE A 127 -7.93 13.84 14.81
C ILE A 127 -8.57 12.61 14.21
N ALA A 128 -8.06 11.42 14.56
CA ALA A 128 -8.71 10.16 14.21
C ALA A 128 -10.00 10.00 15.03
N PRO A 129 -11.11 9.62 14.40
CA PRO A 129 -12.35 9.39 15.16
C PRO A 129 -12.22 8.14 16.04
N ASP A 130 -12.58 8.28 17.32
CA ASP A 130 -12.61 7.15 18.27
C ASP A 130 -13.76 6.20 17.96
N TYR A 131 -14.86 6.71 17.41
CA TYR A 131 -16.06 5.94 17.14
C TYR A 131 -16.74 6.35 15.83
N PHE A 132 -17.24 5.36 15.11
CA PHE A 132 -18.11 5.54 13.95
C PHE A 132 -19.52 5.04 14.29
N PHE A 133 -20.52 5.91 14.14
CA PHE A 133 -21.93 5.56 14.32
C PHE A 133 -22.62 5.58 12.96
N LEU A 134 -23.33 4.52 12.63
CA LEU A 134 -24.01 4.35 11.35
C LEU A 134 -25.52 4.14 11.56
N GLY A 135 -26.32 4.54 10.58
CA GLY A 135 -27.77 4.28 10.59
C GLY A 135 -28.58 5.18 11.50
N ILE A 136 -28.03 6.34 11.90
CA ILE A 136 -28.79 7.35 12.65
C ILE A 136 -29.77 8.02 11.71
N GLN A 137 -31.06 7.88 11.99
CA GLN A 137 -32.12 8.49 11.19
C GLN A 137 -32.16 10.00 11.41
N ASN A 138 -32.69 10.73 10.42
CA ASN A 138 -32.72 12.19 10.47
C ASN A 138 -33.51 12.73 11.67
N ASN A 139 -34.61 12.07 12.07
CA ASN A 139 -35.40 12.41 13.26
C ASN A 139 -34.64 12.15 14.59
N GLN A 140 -33.66 11.29 14.61
CA GLN A 140 -32.83 10.94 15.78
C GLN A 140 -31.58 11.81 15.92
N LYS A 141 -31.16 12.49 14.85
CA LYS A 141 -29.92 13.27 14.77
C LYS A 141 -29.73 14.24 15.94
N ASN A 142 -30.76 15.04 16.23
CA ASN A 142 -30.67 16.06 17.29
C ASN A 142 -30.58 15.45 18.69
N LEU A 143 -31.32 14.36 18.94
CA LEU A 143 -31.29 13.65 20.20
C LEU A 143 -29.91 12.98 20.38
N PHE A 144 -29.41 12.32 19.35
CA PHE A 144 -28.08 11.69 19.36
C PHE A 144 -26.99 12.72 19.66
N LYS A 145 -26.97 13.85 18.94
CA LYS A 145 -26.04 14.94 19.18
C LYS A 145 -26.07 15.43 20.63
N LYS A 146 -27.24 15.58 21.19
CA LYS A 146 -27.43 16.02 22.59
C LYS A 146 -26.83 14.99 23.56
N ILE A 147 -27.10 13.68 23.38
CA ILE A 147 -26.58 12.62 24.23
C ILE A 147 -25.03 12.61 24.23
N ILE A 148 -24.41 12.74 23.07
CA ILE A 148 -22.95 12.78 22.97
C ILE A 148 -22.37 13.99 23.70
N ILE A 149 -22.88 15.18 23.47
CA ILE A 149 -22.39 16.41 24.11
C ILE A 149 -22.64 16.39 25.64
N ASP A 150 -23.76 15.81 26.09
CA ASP A 150 -24.04 15.67 27.51
C ASP A 150 -23.09 14.65 28.19
N SER A 151 -22.63 13.64 27.43
CA SER A 151 -21.68 12.61 27.92
C SER A 151 -20.23 13.10 27.89
N ASP A 152 -19.86 13.86 26.86
CA ASP A 152 -18.54 14.46 26.70
C ASP A 152 -18.65 15.83 26.05
N LYS A 153 -18.35 16.87 26.83
CA LYS A 153 -18.43 18.28 26.39
C LYS A 153 -17.36 18.67 25.38
N GLU A 154 -16.27 17.91 25.32
CA GLU A 154 -15.15 18.12 24.40
C GLU A 154 -15.30 17.29 23.11
N ALA A 155 -16.35 16.50 22.98
CA ALA A 155 -16.57 15.65 21.83
C ALA A 155 -16.69 16.48 20.54
N VAL A 156 -15.84 16.18 19.58
CA VAL A 156 -15.90 16.71 18.21
C VAL A 156 -16.65 15.70 17.35
N MET A 157 -17.69 16.16 16.66
CA MET A 157 -18.53 15.29 15.83
C MET A 157 -18.53 15.76 14.39
N GLU A 158 -18.25 14.83 13.48
CA GLU A 158 -18.51 14.99 12.06
C GLU A 158 -19.77 14.18 11.69
N ILE A 159 -20.73 14.83 11.07
CA ILE A 159 -22.00 14.20 10.66
C ILE A 159 -22.10 14.28 9.15
N VAL A 160 -22.06 13.11 8.51
CA VAL A 160 -22.10 12.99 7.05
C VAL A 160 -23.38 12.27 6.65
N PRO A 161 -24.24 12.89 5.85
CA PRO A 161 -25.44 12.23 5.32
C PRO A 161 -25.01 11.17 4.30
N MET A 162 -25.68 10.00 4.31
CA MET A 162 -25.41 8.94 3.35
C MET A 162 -26.67 8.19 2.97
N VAL A 163 -26.68 7.69 1.72
CA VAL A 163 -27.72 6.82 1.19
C VAL A 163 -27.11 5.70 0.38
N SER A 164 -27.82 4.57 0.31
CA SER A 164 -27.41 3.46 -0.56
C SER A 164 -27.86 3.75 -1.99
N ALA A 165 -26.92 3.64 -2.96
CA ALA A 165 -27.17 3.86 -4.37
C ALA A 165 -26.53 2.75 -5.20
N GLY A 166 -27.27 2.17 -6.14
CA GLY A 166 -26.75 1.24 -7.13
C GLY A 166 -26.47 1.94 -8.45
N LEU A 167 -25.28 1.76 -9.05
CA LEU A 167 -25.01 2.25 -10.39
C LEU A 167 -25.63 1.29 -11.41
N VAL A 168 -26.68 1.73 -12.12
CA VAL A 168 -27.48 0.90 -13.02
C VAL A 168 -27.03 1.05 -14.47
N LYS A 169 -26.70 2.28 -14.91
CA LYS A 169 -26.25 2.55 -16.28
C LYS A 169 -25.20 3.66 -16.31
N ILE A 170 -24.31 3.57 -17.28
CA ILE A 170 -23.38 4.63 -17.68
C ILE A 170 -23.71 4.95 -19.14
N ASN A 171 -24.10 6.18 -19.43
CA ASN A 171 -24.54 6.61 -20.78
C ASN A 171 -25.63 5.71 -21.38
N GLY A 172 -26.52 5.18 -20.55
CA GLY A 172 -27.61 4.28 -20.96
C GLY A 172 -27.21 2.81 -21.14
N ILE A 173 -25.93 2.46 -20.94
CA ILE A 173 -25.35 1.12 -21.15
C ILE A 173 -25.07 0.47 -19.78
N ASP A 174 -25.16 -0.86 -19.72
CA ASP A 174 -24.83 -1.64 -18.51
C ASP A 174 -23.36 -1.39 -18.08
N PRO A 175 -23.10 -1.00 -16.81
CA PRO A 175 -21.76 -0.76 -16.32
C PRO A 175 -20.79 -1.94 -16.45
N ASN A 176 -21.30 -3.18 -16.50
CA ASN A 176 -20.47 -4.38 -16.71
C ASN A 176 -19.77 -4.40 -18.07
N THR A 177 -20.23 -3.60 -19.05
CA THR A 177 -19.56 -3.48 -20.35
C THR A 177 -18.32 -2.59 -20.30
N TYR A 178 -18.19 -1.73 -19.30
CA TYR A 178 -17.09 -0.80 -19.13
C TYR A 178 -15.91 -1.40 -18.36
N ILE A 179 -16.15 -2.42 -17.54
CA ILE A 179 -15.15 -2.93 -16.61
C ILE A 179 -15.28 -4.44 -16.44
N SER A 180 -14.15 -5.13 -16.31
CA SER A 180 -14.12 -6.57 -16.03
C SER A 180 -14.02 -6.87 -14.52
N ASN A 181 -14.44 -8.06 -14.13
CA ASN A 181 -14.39 -8.53 -12.73
C ASN A 181 -12.97 -8.54 -12.12
N SER A 182 -11.94 -8.51 -12.96
CA SER A 182 -10.53 -8.50 -12.53
C SER A 182 -10.00 -7.09 -12.22
N ASN A 183 -10.79 -6.04 -12.50
CA ASN A 183 -10.38 -4.65 -12.25
C ASN A 183 -10.61 -4.27 -10.79
N ASP A 184 -9.68 -3.48 -10.25
CA ASP A 184 -9.72 -3.00 -8.86
C ASP A 184 -10.99 -2.22 -8.52
N SER A 185 -11.60 -1.50 -9.48
CA SER A 185 -12.80 -0.68 -9.27
C SER A 185 -14.12 -1.44 -9.52
N TYR A 186 -14.08 -2.74 -9.85
CA TYR A 186 -15.27 -3.56 -10.07
C TYR A 186 -16.23 -3.54 -8.86
N TRP A 187 -15.69 -3.35 -7.66
CA TRP A 187 -16.49 -3.25 -6.44
C TRP A 187 -17.57 -2.16 -6.49
N VAL A 188 -17.41 -1.12 -7.32
CA VAL A 188 -18.38 0.00 -7.42
C VAL A 188 -19.72 -0.48 -7.95
N ILE A 189 -19.74 -1.48 -8.83
CA ILE A 189 -20.95 -2.00 -9.47
C ILE A 189 -21.44 -3.34 -8.91
N MET A 190 -20.61 -4.00 -8.09
CA MET A 190 -20.95 -5.33 -7.54
C MET A 190 -22.21 -5.30 -6.67
N ASN A 191 -22.40 -4.23 -5.91
CA ASN A 191 -23.54 -4.03 -5.00
C ASN A 191 -23.86 -2.53 -4.87
N ASP A 192 -24.98 -2.20 -4.28
CA ASP A 192 -25.32 -0.83 -3.92
C ASP A 192 -24.21 -0.24 -3.03
N ARG A 193 -23.81 0.99 -3.31
CA ARG A 193 -22.74 1.71 -2.60
C ARG A 193 -23.33 2.88 -1.83
N ARG A 194 -22.68 3.21 -0.73
CA ARG A 194 -23.00 4.42 -0.01
C ARG A 194 -22.50 5.63 -0.80
N VAL A 195 -23.39 6.56 -1.06
CA VAL A 195 -23.10 7.86 -1.63
C VAL A 195 -23.48 8.92 -0.61
N SER A 196 -22.84 10.07 -0.68
CA SER A 196 -23.14 11.21 0.17
C SER A 196 -23.47 12.42 -0.69
N TRP A 197 -24.09 13.41 -0.09
CA TRP A 197 -24.31 14.72 -0.72
C TRP A 197 -23.70 15.81 0.15
N VAL A 198 -22.97 16.70 -0.49
CA VAL A 198 -22.24 17.77 0.19
C VAL A 198 -22.27 19.06 -0.62
N ASN A 199 -22.31 20.19 0.08
CA ASN A 199 -22.33 21.53 -0.55
C ASN A 199 -20.91 22.03 -0.86
N THR A 200 -19.93 21.60 -0.08
CA THR A 200 -18.55 22.08 -0.17
C THR A 200 -17.61 20.95 -0.49
N ILE A 201 -16.48 21.28 -1.13
CA ILE A 201 -15.42 20.32 -1.42
C ILE A 201 -14.87 19.76 -0.09
N PRO A 202 -14.84 18.44 0.11
CA PRO A 202 -14.15 17.84 1.25
C PRO A 202 -12.67 18.22 1.26
N LYS A 203 -12.12 18.58 2.43
CA LYS A 203 -10.76 19.12 2.57
C LYS A 203 -9.68 18.20 2.00
N ASP A 204 -9.87 16.89 2.17
CA ASP A 204 -8.86 15.88 1.82
C ASP A 204 -9.11 15.21 0.46
N ASN A 205 -10.02 15.74 -0.33
CA ASN A 205 -10.41 15.22 -1.64
C ASN A 205 -10.26 16.29 -2.73
N PRO A 206 -9.04 16.70 -3.13
CA PRO A 206 -8.83 17.74 -4.14
C PRO A 206 -9.41 17.33 -5.48
N ILE A 207 -9.99 18.30 -6.21
CA ILE A 207 -10.44 18.12 -7.58
C ILE A 207 -9.20 18.06 -8.49
N LEU A 208 -9.12 17.01 -9.30
CA LEU A 208 -8.06 16.82 -10.30
C LEU A 208 -8.49 17.33 -11.67
N GLU A 209 -9.79 17.20 -12.00
CA GLU A 209 -10.32 17.56 -13.31
C GLU A 209 -11.78 18.03 -13.16
N GLY A 210 -12.18 19.01 -13.97
CA GLY A 210 -13.51 19.61 -13.92
C GLY A 210 -13.65 20.69 -12.88
N SER A 211 -14.90 20.99 -12.51
CA SER A 211 -15.23 22.03 -11.54
C SER A 211 -16.26 21.51 -10.51
N TRP A 212 -16.30 22.13 -9.34
CA TRP A 212 -17.33 21.83 -8.35
C TRP A 212 -18.72 22.22 -8.85
N TRP A 213 -19.75 21.86 -8.06
CA TRP A 213 -21.13 22.06 -8.41
C TRP A 213 -21.43 23.47 -8.94
N ASP A 214 -22.22 23.51 -10.00
CA ASP A 214 -22.88 24.74 -10.41
C ASP A 214 -24.20 24.91 -9.62
N THR A 215 -24.15 25.68 -8.55
CA THR A 215 -25.32 25.95 -7.70
C THR A 215 -26.41 26.74 -8.40
N SER A 216 -26.13 27.34 -9.56
CA SER A 216 -27.10 28.06 -10.37
C SER A 216 -28.00 27.13 -11.20
N LYS A 217 -27.68 25.85 -11.26
CA LYS A 217 -28.43 24.80 -11.99
C LYS A 217 -29.09 23.80 -11.02
N PRO A 218 -30.07 24.22 -10.22
CA PRO A 218 -30.61 23.39 -9.15
C PRO A 218 -31.36 22.14 -9.62
N ASN A 219 -31.73 22.04 -10.89
CA ASN A 219 -32.59 20.98 -11.41
C ASN A 219 -31.84 19.78 -12.04
N LYS A 220 -30.52 19.73 -11.95
CA LYS A 220 -29.74 18.60 -12.45
C LYS A 220 -28.94 17.94 -11.34
N LEU A 221 -29.02 16.61 -11.27
CA LEU A 221 -28.14 15.84 -10.41
C LEU A 221 -26.72 15.91 -10.97
N GLN A 222 -25.79 16.38 -10.16
CA GLN A 222 -24.36 16.44 -10.48
C GLN A 222 -23.60 15.47 -9.61
N ILE A 223 -22.61 14.79 -10.20
CA ILE A 223 -21.83 13.75 -9.57
C ILE A 223 -20.37 14.13 -9.59
N SER A 224 -19.74 14.07 -8.42
CA SER A 224 -18.29 14.10 -8.27
C SER A 224 -17.80 12.67 -8.09
N LEU A 225 -16.91 12.22 -8.97
CA LEU A 225 -16.45 10.84 -9.03
C LEU A 225 -14.99 10.72 -8.58
N ASP A 226 -14.64 9.60 -7.95
CA ASP A 226 -13.26 9.24 -7.70
C ASP A 226 -12.50 9.08 -9.03
N SER A 227 -11.35 9.74 -9.14
CA SER A 227 -10.50 9.74 -10.34
C SER A 227 -10.00 8.34 -10.73
N LYS A 228 -9.74 7.46 -9.75
CA LYS A 228 -9.36 6.08 -10.04
C LYS A 228 -10.52 5.32 -10.65
N VAL A 229 -11.71 5.47 -10.09
CA VAL A 229 -12.93 4.86 -10.63
C VAL A 229 -13.21 5.38 -12.04
N ALA A 230 -13.13 6.69 -12.25
CA ALA A 230 -13.31 7.30 -13.57
C ALA A 230 -12.36 6.70 -14.62
N LYS A 231 -11.08 6.59 -14.28
CA LYS A 231 -10.06 6.01 -15.15
C LYS A 231 -10.32 4.53 -15.47
N ASP A 232 -10.67 3.74 -14.45
CA ASP A 232 -10.88 2.31 -14.59
C ASP A 232 -12.12 1.99 -15.44
N PHE A 233 -13.13 2.84 -15.39
CA PHE A 233 -14.34 2.74 -16.22
C PHE A 233 -14.22 3.46 -17.58
N GLY A 234 -13.16 4.24 -17.81
CA GLY A 234 -13.00 5.03 -19.03
C GLY A 234 -14.04 6.14 -19.18
N VAL A 235 -14.49 6.71 -18.06
CA VAL A 235 -15.55 7.73 -17.99
C VAL A 235 -14.93 9.12 -18.13
N SER A 236 -15.64 10.01 -18.80
CA SER A 236 -15.29 11.40 -19.02
C SER A 236 -16.24 12.36 -18.31
N ILE A 237 -15.81 13.61 -18.11
CA ILE A 237 -16.69 14.67 -17.61
C ILE A 237 -17.81 14.90 -18.63
N GLY A 238 -19.05 15.01 -18.13
CA GLY A 238 -20.27 15.12 -18.95
C GLY A 238 -20.98 13.78 -19.15
N ASP A 239 -20.35 12.64 -18.79
CA ASP A 239 -21.00 11.34 -18.87
C ASP A 239 -22.14 11.23 -17.85
N LYS A 240 -23.17 10.46 -18.22
CA LYS A 240 -24.38 10.30 -17.47
C LYS A 240 -24.41 8.99 -16.70
N PHE A 241 -24.60 9.07 -15.40
CA PHE A 241 -24.78 7.92 -14.53
C PHE A 241 -26.23 7.80 -14.12
N THR A 242 -26.84 6.63 -14.32
CA THR A 242 -28.15 6.29 -13.77
C THR A 242 -27.94 5.59 -12.43
N LEU A 243 -28.32 6.23 -11.36
CA LEU A 243 -28.25 5.71 -9.99
C LEU A 243 -29.63 5.24 -9.54
N ARG A 244 -29.72 4.06 -8.93
CA ARG A 244 -30.92 3.58 -8.24
C ARG A 244 -30.82 3.90 -6.78
N ILE A 245 -31.68 4.82 -6.31
CA ILE A 245 -31.75 5.28 -4.92
C ILE A 245 -33.19 5.06 -4.43
N TYR A 246 -33.37 4.34 -3.34
CA TYR A 246 -34.70 3.97 -2.80
C TYR A 246 -35.64 3.38 -3.85
N GLY A 247 -35.10 2.56 -4.80
CA GLY A 247 -35.88 1.94 -5.87
C GLY A 247 -36.21 2.84 -7.06
N ARG A 248 -35.86 4.13 -7.03
CA ARG A 248 -36.04 5.07 -8.16
C ARG A 248 -34.73 5.22 -8.93
N GLU A 249 -34.80 5.20 -10.26
CA GLU A 249 -33.67 5.50 -11.14
C GLU A 249 -33.59 7.01 -11.38
N ILE A 250 -32.43 7.60 -11.07
CA ILE A 250 -32.16 9.03 -11.23
C ILE A 250 -30.92 9.18 -12.06
N GLU A 251 -30.99 9.97 -13.14
CA GLU A 251 -29.84 10.29 -13.98
C GLU A 251 -29.11 11.51 -13.47
N GLY A 252 -27.77 11.40 -13.32
CA GLY A 252 -26.87 12.48 -12.94
C GLY A 252 -25.71 12.61 -13.90
N GLU A 253 -25.19 13.82 -14.02
CA GLU A 253 -24.02 14.15 -14.88
C GLU A 253 -22.74 14.21 -14.04
N VAL A 254 -21.68 13.55 -14.51
CA VAL A 254 -20.34 13.62 -13.90
C VAL A 254 -19.72 14.97 -14.23
N VAL A 255 -19.46 15.80 -13.22
CA VAL A 255 -18.95 17.17 -13.40
C VAL A 255 -17.50 17.36 -13.01
N ASN A 256 -16.96 16.45 -12.19
CA ASN A 256 -15.55 16.50 -11.82
C ASN A 256 -15.01 15.14 -11.36
N PHE A 257 -13.68 15.02 -11.39
CA PHE A 257 -12.92 13.93 -10.79
C PHE A 257 -12.10 14.46 -9.61
N ARG A 258 -12.16 13.76 -8.49
CA ARG A 258 -11.43 14.09 -7.27
C ARG A 258 -10.51 12.96 -6.85
N LEU A 259 -9.43 13.29 -6.17
CA LEU A 259 -8.57 12.29 -5.54
C LEU A 259 -9.21 11.83 -4.23
N VAL A 260 -9.47 10.54 -4.11
CA VAL A 260 -10.01 9.93 -2.88
C VAL A 260 -8.97 9.03 -2.26
N ASN A 261 -8.62 9.28 -1.01
CA ASN A 261 -7.72 8.43 -0.25
C ASN A 261 -8.55 7.51 0.67
N TYR A 262 -8.61 6.22 0.32
CA TYR A 262 -9.30 5.21 1.14
C TYR A 262 -8.43 4.65 2.27
N GLN A 263 -7.17 5.07 2.37
CA GLN A 263 -6.24 4.55 3.36
C GLN A 263 -6.22 5.38 4.65
N ASP A 264 -6.80 6.57 4.61
CA ASP A 264 -7.02 7.35 5.82
C ASP A 264 -8.28 6.85 6.56
N LEU A 265 -8.43 7.23 7.81
CA LEU A 265 -9.60 6.91 8.64
C LEU A 265 -10.76 7.89 8.44
N SER A 266 -10.74 8.69 7.38
CA SER A 266 -11.81 9.64 7.06
C SER A 266 -13.00 8.95 6.38
N ILE A 267 -14.17 9.61 6.41
CA ILE A 267 -15.36 9.11 5.76
C ILE A 267 -15.29 9.48 4.28
N ASN A 268 -14.95 8.51 3.44
CA ASN A 268 -14.76 8.67 2.01
C ASN A 268 -15.83 7.94 1.18
N PHE A 269 -16.21 8.55 0.05
CA PHE A 269 -17.18 8.02 -0.89
C PHE A 269 -16.62 8.06 -2.31
N ALA A 270 -16.87 7.02 -3.10
CA ALA A 270 -16.49 7.00 -4.52
C ALA A 270 -17.27 8.05 -5.33
N MET A 271 -18.54 8.26 -4.95
CA MET A 271 -19.44 9.21 -5.58
C MET A 271 -19.99 10.18 -4.54
N LEU A 272 -19.90 11.48 -4.82
CA LEU A 272 -20.61 12.53 -4.10
C LEU A 272 -21.64 13.17 -5.02
N LEU A 273 -22.75 13.58 -4.44
CA LEU A 273 -23.89 14.17 -5.14
C LEU A 273 -24.07 15.64 -4.69
N ASN A 274 -24.64 16.47 -5.54
CA ASN A 274 -25.13 17.75 -5.11
C ASN A 274 -26.45 17.60 -4.31
N CYS A 275 -26.83 18.60 -3.53
CA CYS A 275 -27.94 18.54 -2.56
C CYS A 275 -29.35 18.33 -3.13
N LEU A 276 -29.50 18.11 -4.42
CA LEU A 276 -30.81 18.12 -5.09
C LEU A 276 -31.77 17.00 -4.69
N LEU A 277 -31.23 15.85 -4.22
CA LEU A 277 -32.08 14.70 -3.89
C LEU A 277 -32.92 14.86 -2.62
N TYR A 278 -32.70 15.91 -1.83
CA TYR A 278 -33.33 16.04 -0.53
C TYR A 278 -34.45 17.07 -0.47
N THR A 279 -34.68 17.85 -1.54
CA THR A 279 -35.55 19.03 -1.46
C THR A 279 -36.92 18.86 -2.06
N SER A 280 -37.21 17.80 -2.81
CA SER A 280 -38.51 17.77 -3.49
C SER A 280 -39.56 16.77 -2.99
N ASP A 281 -39.17 15.59 -2.45
CA ASP A 281 -40.17 14.53 -2.23
C ASP A 281 -40.14 13.81 -0.86
N ALA A 282 -39.27 14.20 0.06
CA ALA A 282 -39.20 13.57 1.39
C ALA A 282 -40.05 14.32 2.46
N ALA A 283 -40.79 15.33 2.06
CA ALA A 283 -41.66 16.11 2.97
C ALA A 283 -43.13 15.64 2.98
N ASP A 284 -43.50 14.69 2.10
CA ASP A 284 -44.89 14.27 1.90
C ASP A 284 -45.18 12.79 2.27
N GLU A 285 -44.28 12.09 3.00
CA GLU A 285 -44.60 10.79 3.61
C GLU A 285 -44.29 10.76 5.10
#